data_09cbf30b48190e7d70cd1b77fc5b9cac
#
_entry.id   09cbf30b48190e7d70cd1b77fc5b9cac
#
_cell.length_a   1.000
_cell.length_b   1.000
_cell.length_c   1.000
_cell.angle_alpha   90.00
_cell.angle_beta   90.00
_cell.angle_gamma   90.00
#
_symmetry.space_group_name_H-M   'P 1'
#
loop_
_entity.id
_entity.type
_entity.pdbx_description
1 polymer ?
#
loop_
_entity_poly.entity_id
_entity_poly.type
_entity_poly.pdbx_seq_one_letter_code
_entity_poly.pdbx_strand_id
1 'polypeptide(L)' 'MVLRTRIKELRARHGLTQEELARMVGVRRETILFLEKGKYNPSLKLACKITLALQASIDEIFIFEEEDLK' A
#
# COMPACT_ATOMS: atom_id res chain seq x y z
N MET A 1 7.35 13.41 5.10
CA MET A 1 6.22 13.21 4.16
C MET A 1 5.33 12.09 4.67
N VAL A 2 4.03 12.32 4.71
CA VAL A 2 3.05 11.29 5.05
C VAL A 2 2.42 10.81 3.75
N LEU A 3 2.65 9.55 3.41
CA LEU A 3 2.12 8.99 2.18
C LEU A 3 0.70 8.47 2.43
N ARG A 4 -0.28 9.07 1.76
CA ARG A 4 -1.66 8.61 1.85
C ARG A 4 -1.87 7.43 0.93
N THR A 5 -2.62 6.44 1.40
CA THR A 5 -2.90 5.25 0.61
C THR A 5 -4.36 4.86 0.68
N ARG A 6 -4.78 4.09 -0.31
CA ARG A 6 -6.09 3.46 -0.34
C ARG A 6 -5.98 1.94 -0.17
N ILE A 7 -4.88 1.49 0.43
CA ILE A 7 -4.61 0.06 0.60
C ILE A 7 -5.73 -0.62 1.39
N LYS A 8 -6.16 -0.02 2.50
CA LYS A 8 -7.21 -0.59 3.35
C LYS A 8 -8.52 -0.76 2.57
N GLU A 9 -8.92 0.25 1.82
CA GLU A 9 -10.13 0.23 1.01
C GLU A 9 -10.05 -0.85 -0.07
N LEU A 10 -8.94 -0.90 -0.79
CA LEU A 10 -8.76 -1.85 -1.88
C LEU A 10 -8.60 -3.27 -1.35
N ARG A 11 -7.93 -3.43 -0.22
CA ARG A 11 -7.81 -4.71 0.45
C ARG A 11 -9.19 -5.25 0.84
N ALA A 12 -10.03 -4.38 1.42
CA ALA A 12 -11.39 -4.75 1.80
C ALA A 12 -12.22 -5.17 0.57
N ARG A 13 -12.02 -4.48 -0.55
CA ARG A 13 -12.71 -4.77 -1.80
C ARG A 13 -12.39 -6.18 -2.31
N HIS A 14 -11.18 -6.67 -2.05
CA HIS A 14 -10.74 -8.01 -2.43
C HIS A 14 -10.92 -9.03 -1.30
N GLY A 15 -11.50 -8.64 -0.18
CA GLY A 15 -11.71 -9.54 0.96
C GLY A 15 -10.42 -9.99 1.63
N LEU A 16 -9.36 -9.16 1.58
CA LEU A 16 -8.06 -9.50 2.12
C LEU A 16 -7.83 -8.87 3.49
N THR A 17 -7.30 -9.67 4.42
CA THR A 17 -6.80 -9.13 5.69
C THR A 17 -5.43 -8.50 5.48
N GLN A 18 -4.97 -7.72 6.45
CA GLN A 18 -3.60 -7.18 6.43
C GLN A 18 -2.56 -8.31 6.32
N GLU A 19 -2.78 -9.39 7.07
CA GLU A 19 -1.86 -10.53 7.06
C GLU A 19 -1.84 -11.24 5.71
N GLU A 20 -3.01 -11.40 5.09
CA GLU A 20 -3.09 -12.03 3.77
C GLU A 20 -2.37 -11.19 2.72
N LEU A 21 -2.59 -9.88 2.70
CA LEU A 21 -1.89 -9.01 1.77
C LEU A 21 -0.38 -9.04 2.03
N ALA A 22 0.03 -8.98 3.30
CA ALA A 22 1.44 -9.04 3.66
C ALA A 22 2.09 -10.31 3.13
N ARG A 23 1.41 -11.43 3.28
CA ARG A 23 1.91 -12.72 2.78
C ARG A 23 2.05 -12.72 1.26
N MET A 24 1.07 -12.15 0.56
CA MET A 24 1.09 -12.07 -0.90
C MET A 24 2.26 -11.27 -1.44
N VAL A 25 2.65 -10.20 -0.73
CA VAL A 25 3.75 -9.33 -1.18
C VAL A 25 5.06 -9.57 -0.45
N GLY A 26 5.10 -10.58 0.43
CA GLY A 26 6.34 -11.03 1.05
C GLY A 26 6.89 -10.13 2.16
N VAL A 27 6.01 -9.49 2.92
CA VAL A 27 6.41 -8.64 4.05
C VAL A 27 5.63 -9.05 5.29
N ARG A 28 5.99 -8.44 6.43
CA ARG A 28 5.27 -8.66 7.69
C ARG A 28 3.98 -7.86 7.72
N ARG A 29 2.99 -8.32 8.48
CA ARG A 29 1.73 -7.62 8.68
C ARG A 29 1.95 -6.16 9.14
N GLU A 30 2.92 -5.96 10.03
CA GLU A 30 3.23 -4.62 10.56
C GLU A 30 3.63 -3.65 9.45
N THR A 31 4.31 -4.13 8.41
CA THR A 31 4.67 -3.30 7.25
C THR A 31 3.41 -2.80 6.55
N ILE A 32 2.42 -3.66 6.36
CA ILE A 32 1.14 -3.26 5.76
C ILE A 32 0.42 -2.26 6.67
N LEU A 33 0.42 -2.53 7.98
CA LEU A 33 -0.18 -1.62 8.95
C LEU A 33 0.42 -0.21 8.86
N PHE A 34 1.75 -0.12 8.82
CA PHE A 34 2.43 1.18 8.72
C PHE A 34 2.20 1.86 7.37
N LEU A 35 2.13 1.09 6.29
CA LEU A 35 1.78 1.63 4.98
C LEU A 35 0.38 2.26 5.01
N GLU A 36 -0.59 1.57 5.61
CA GLU A 36 -1.97 2.07 5.70
C GLU A 36 -2.06 3.35 6.54
N LYS A 37 -1.16 3.51 7.49
CA LYS A 37 -1.10 4.71 8.34
C LYS A 37 -0.27 5.84 7.72
N GLY A 38 0.32 5.62 6.57
CA GLY A 38 1.19 6.60 5.94
C GLY A 38 2.52 6.81 6.64
N LYS A 39 2.96 5.83 7.43
CA LYS A 39 4.19 5.93 8.24
C LYS A 39 5.37 5.18 7.65
N TYR A 40 5.24 4.66 6.45
CA TYR A 40 6.28 3.89 5.81
C TYR A 40 6.26 4.15 4.31
N ASN A 41 7.40 4.48 3.75
CA ASN A 41 7.54 4.67 2.31
C ASN A 41 8.03 3.35 1.71
N PRO A 42 7.21 2.68 0.89
CA PRO A 42 7.60 1.39 0.33
C PRO A 42 8.70 1.56 -0.72
N SER A 43 9.53 0.53 -0.87
CA SER A 43 10.42 0.46 -2.02
C SER A 43 9.59 0.37 -3.29
N LEU A 44 10.19 0.70 -4.42
CA LEU A 44 9.51 0.55 -5.71
C LEU A 44 9.07 -0.89 -5.94
N LYS A 45 9.92 -1.84 -5.58
CA LYS A 45 9.61 -3.27 -5.72
C LYS A 45 8.38 -3.65 -4.91
N LEU A 46 8.29 -3.20 -3.66
CA LEU A 46 7.13 -3.48 -2.81
C LEU A 46 5.87 -2.81 -3.37
N ALA A 47 5.98 -1.55 -3.80
CA ALA A 47 4.86 -0.84 -4.41
C ALA A 47 4.32 -1.59 -5.62
N CYS A 48 5.20 -2.10 -6.49
CA CYS A 48 4.79 -2.89 -7.65
C CYS A 48 4.08 -4.18 -7.25
N LYS A 49 4.58 -4.87 -6.24
CA LYS A 49 3.92 -6.09 -5.73
C LYS A 49 2.53 -5.81 -5.19
N ILE A 50 2.36 -4.67 -4.53
CA ILE A 50 1.06 -4.26 -4.00
C ILE A 50 0.09 -3.98 -5.14
N THR A 51 0.53 -3.31 -6.21
CA THR A 51 -0.32 -3.05 -7.37
C THR A 51 -0.83 -4.35 -7.97
N LEU A 52 0.04 -5.35 -8.09
CA LEU A 52 -0.35 -6.66 -8.62
C LEU A 52 -1.32 -7.37 -7.70
N ALA A 53 -1.07 -7.34 -6.39
CA ALA A 53 -1.92 -8.01 -5.42
C ALA A 53 -3.31 -7.39 -5.34
N LEU A 54 -3.40 -6.07 -5.42
CA LEU A 54 -4.66 -5.34 -5.31
C LEU A 54 -5.32 -5.09 -6.67
N GLN A 55 -4.66 -5.46 -7.76
CA GLN A 55 -5.17 -5.26 -9.12
C GLN A 55 -5.57 -3.80 -9.38
N ALA A 56 -4.71 -2.89 -8.97
CA ALA A 56 -4.93 -1.45 -9.09
C ALA A 56 -3.64 -0.77 -9.51
N SER A 57 -3.74 0.40 -10.10
CA SER A 57 -2.56 1.16 -10.50
C SER A 57 -1.93 1.85 -9.30
N ILE A 58 -0.68 2.27 -9.45
CA ILE A 58 0.06 2.90 -8.36
C ILE A 58 -0.61 4.20 -7.90
N ASP A 59 -1.17 4.97 -8.81
CA ASP A 59 -1.85 6.23 -8.48
C ASP A 59 -3.23 6.02 -7.88
N GLU A 60 -3.83 4.85 -8.06
CA GLU A 60 -5.05 4.47 -7.35
C GLU A 60 -4.75 4.08 -5.91
N ILE A 61 -3.59 3.50 -5.66
CA ILE A 61 -3.21 2.97 -4.34
C ILE A 61 -2.54 4.06 -3.49
N PHE A 62 -1.57 4.77 -4.08
CA PHE A 62 -0.79 5.79 -3.37
C PHE A 62 -1.19 7.16 -3.86
N ILE A 63 -1.62 8.02 -2.93
CA ILE A 63 -2.12 9.35 -3.26
C ILE A 63 -1.00 10.35 -3.01
N PHE A 64 -0.55 11.01 -4.07
CA PHE A 64 0.49 12.02 -4.01
C PHE A 64 -0.13 13.40 -4.18
N GLU A 65 0.29 14.34 -3.34
CA GLU A 65 -0.04 15.74 -3.53
C GLU A 65 1.23 16.45 -3.96
N GLU A 66 1.08 17.54 -4.69
CA GLU A 66 2.23 18.28 -5.22
C GLU A 66 3.18 18.71 -4.11
N GLU A 67 2.63 19.13 -2.97
CA GLU A 67 3.43 19.54 -1.80
C GLU A 67 4.30 18.41 -1.25
N ASP A 68 3.85 17.18 -1.39
CA ASP A 68 4.60 16.01 -0.90
C ASP A 68 5.86 15.75 -1.71
N LEU A 69 5.93 16.31 -2.92
CA LEU A 69 7.02 16.05 -3.86
C LEU A 69 8.04 17.20 -3.94
N LYS A 70 7.83 18.25 -3.18
CA LYS A 70 8.74 19.42 -3.15
C LYS A 70 9.88 19.25 -2.18
#